data_eb4ffd76dab6d1f8ba870ce74ebcf564
#
_entry.id   eb4ffd76dab6d1f8ba870ce74ebcf564
#
_cell.length_a   1.000
_cell.length_b   1.000
_cell.length_c   1.000
_cell.angle_alpha   90.00
_cell.angle_beta   90.00
_cell.angle_gamma   90.00
#
_symmetry.space_group_name_H-M   'P 1'
#
loop_
_entity.id
_entity.type
_entity.pdbx_description
1 polymer ?
#
loop_
_entity_poly.entity_id
_entity_poly.type
_entity_poly.pdbx_seq_one_letter_code
_entity_poly.pdbx_strand_id
1 'polypeptide(L)'
;NLLTREGFLKPSKYYSVGNAKFDVGEHGTGTFCNQRDLNRIISYVKDARRQADTVLVSHHGHEMRGTDKQKAAAFMHDYARACIDAGADAFLGHGPHILRGIEIYKGKPIFYSLGDFFLQNDSVECQPPEFYEKYGVDSFAPVSEAFAARSENDTKGLMLDRLALESVIVKFN
;
A
#
# COMPACT_ATOMS: atom_id res chain seq x y z
N ASN A 1 -25.84 -9.55 -0.90
CA ASN A 1 -24.97 -8.68 -1.69
C ASN A 1 -25.82 -7.91 -2.69
N LEU A 2 -25.68 -6.57 -2.69
CA LEU A 2 -26.51 -5.68 -3.51
C LEU A 2 -26.35 -5.99 -5.01
N LEU A 3 -25.12 -6.20 -5.44
CA LEU A 3 -24.78 -6.45 -6.85
C LEU A 3 -25.34 -7.79 -7.38
N THR A 4 -25.41 -8.80 -6.52
CA THR A 4 -26.04 -10.08 -6.90
C THR A 4 -27.57 -10.01 -6.84
N ARG A 5 -28.15 -9.22 -5.92
CA ARG A 5 -29.60 -9.00 -5.85
C ARG A 5 -30.14 -8.25 -7.07
N GLU A 6 -29.37 -7.31 -7.60
CA GLU A 6 -29.73 -6.53 -8.79
C GLU A 6 -29.37 -7.24 -10.10
N GLY A 7 -28.86 -8.47 -10.04
CA GLY A 7 -28.55 -9.27 -11.24
C GLY A 7 -27.28 -8.87 -11.99
N PHE A 8 -26.49 -7.95 -11.47
CA PHE A 8 -25.21 -7.53 -12.10
C PHE A 8 -24.14 -8.63 -12.02
N LEU A 9 -24.20 -9.47 -10.99
CA LEU A 9 -23.26 -10.56 -10.82
C LEU A 9 -24.01 -11.91 -10.70
N LYS A 10 -23.52 -12.91 -11.40
CA LYS A 10 -24.01 -14.28 -11.22
C LYS A 10 -23.55 -14.82 -9.85
N PRO A 11 -24.37 -15.60 -9.14
CA PRO A 11 -23.94 -16.26 -7.91
C PRO A 11 -22.67 -17.08 -8.16
N SER A 12 -21.60 -16.76 -7.46
CA SER A 12 -20.32 -17.45 -7.54
C SER A 12 -19.66 -17.39 -6.15
N LYS A 13 -18.80 -18.35 -5.87
CA LYS A 13 -17.99 -18.34 -4.64
C LYS A 13 -16.99 -17.18 -4.64
N TYR A 14 -16.48 -16.83 -5.82
CA TYR A 14 -15.51 -15.74 -5.99
C TYR A 14 -15.91 -14.85 -7.15
N TYR A 15 -15.70 -13.58 -6.99
CA TYR A 15 -15.81 -12.56 -8.04
C TYR A 15 -14.43 -12.00 -8.31
N SER A 16 -14.10 -11.77 -9.59
CA SER A 16 -12.86 -11.15 -10.01
C SER A 16 -13.13 -9.75 -10.53
N VAL A 17 -12.35 -8.77 -10.06
CA VAL A 17 -12.33 -7.41 -10.60
C VAL A 17 -10.85 -7.09 -10.86
N GLY A 18 -10.47 -7.00 -12.14
CA GLY A 18 -9.06 -6.97 -12.50
C GLY A 18 -8.33 -8.22 -11.99
N ASN A 19 -7.24 -8.03 -11.28
CA ASN A 19 -6.45 -9.10 -10.68
C ASN A 19 -6.89 -9.48 -9.25
N ALA A 20 -7.83 -8.75 -8.67
CA ALA A 20 -8.33 -9.02 -7.33
C ALA A 20 -9.49 -10.04 -7.36
N LYS A 21 -9.48 -10.94 -6.38
CA LYS A 21 -10.55 -11.91 -6.14
C LYS A 21 -11.29 -11.54 -4.86
N PHE A 22 -12.61 -11.52 -4.95
CA PHE A 22 -13.50 -11.21 -3.84
C PHE A 22 -14.32 -12.43 -3.48
N ASP A 23 -14.31 -12.80 -2.22
CA ASP A 23 -15.26 -13.76 -1.64
C ASP A 23 -16.45 -12.99 -1.05
N VAL A 24 -17.65 -13.53 -1.21
CA VAL A 24 -18.86 -12.91 -0.66
C VAL A 24 -19.12 -13.53 0.70
N GLY A 25 -18.76 -12.79 1.74
CA GLY A 25 -19.07 -13.14 3.12
C GLY A 25 -20.37 -12.50 3.62
N GLU A 26 -20.91 -13.03 4.70
CA GLU A 26 -22.11 -12.49 5.34
C GLU A 26 -21.84 -11.22 6.14
N HIS A 27 -20.60 -11.00 6.61
CA HIS A 27 -20.25 -9.89 7.51
C HIS A 27 -18.93 -9.21 7.15
N GLY A 28 -19.02 -7.93 6.80
CA GLY A 28 -17.90 -7.03 6.66
C GLY A 28 -16.98 -7.28 5.46
N THR A 29 -15.89 -6.53 5.42
CA THR A 29 -14.82 -6.68 4.43
C THR A 29 -13.56 -7.18 5.12
N GLY A 30 -13.09 -8.36 4.73
CA GLY A 30 -11.78 -8.90 5.13
C GLY A 30 -10.87 -9.00 3.94
N THR A 31 -9.56 -8.99 4.21
CA THR A 31 -8.54 -9.26 3.19
C THR A 31 -7.64 -10.39 3.67
N PHE A 32 -7.21 -11.23 2.74
CA PHE A 32 -6.29 -12.34 3.01
C PHE A 32 -5.32 -12.51 1.86
N CYS A 33 -4.17 -13.12 2.16
CA CYS A 33 -3.15 -13.36 1.15
C CYS A 33 -3.64 -14.38 0.10
N ASN A 34 -3.35 -14.09 -1.18
CA ASN A 34 -3.38 -15.14 -2.17
C ASN A 34 -2.28 -16.16 -1.82
N GLN A 35 -2.66 -17.41 -1.55
CA GLN A 35 -1.72 -18.42 -1.04
C GLN A 35 -0.58 -18.74 -2.03
N ARG A 36 -0.86 -18.71 -3.34
CA ARG A 36 0.14 -18.94 -4.36
C ARG A 36 1.19 -17.84 -4.38
N ASP A 37 0.76 -16.59 -4.28
CA ASP A 37 1.66 -15.43 -4.29
C ASP A 37 2.44 -15.36 -2.99
N LEU A 38 1.80 -15.61 -1.85
CA LEU A 38 2.48 -15.69 -0.56
C LEU A 38 3.59 -16.75 -0.59
N ASN A 39 3.28 -17.97 -1.04
CA ASN A 39 4.28 -19.04 -1.11
C ASN A 39 5.47 -18.68 -2.02
N ARG A 40 5.21 -18.00 -3.14
CA ARG A 40 6.24 -17.52 -4.05
C ARG A 40 7.14 -16.50 -3.36
N ILE A 41 6.58 -15.49 -2.68
CA ILE A 41 7.35 -14.49 -1.95
C ILE A 41 8.18 -15.13 -0.84
N ILE A 42 7.58 -16.02 -0.07
CA ILE A 42 8.27 -16.76 1.00
C ILE A 42 9.45 -17.58 0.45
N SER A 43 9.33 -18.17 -0.74
CA SER A 43 10.45 -18.86 -1.36
C SER A 43 11.61 -17.91 -1.70
N TYR A 44 11.32 -16.69 -2.15
CA TYR A 44 12.36 -15.69 -2.42
C TYR A 44 13.02 -15.18 -1.14
N VAL A 45 12.25 -14.97 -0.06
CA VAL A 45 12.83 -14.58 1.24
C VAL A 45 13.77 -15.68 1.77
N LYS A 46 13.37 -16.96 1.70
CA LYS A 46 14.23 -18.09 2.08
C LYS A 46 15.47 -18.20 1.22
N ASP A 47 15.36 -17.88 -0.06
CA ASP A 47 16.51 -17.90 -0.96
C ASP A 47 17.47 -16.75 -0.64
N ALA A 48 16.97 -15.53 -0.44
CA ALA A 48 17.75 -14.39 0.00
C ALA A 48 18.48 -14.67 1.32
N ARG A 49 17.82 -15.31 2.29
CA ARG A 49 18.44 -15.69 3.59
C ARG A 49 19.63 -16.62 3.46
N ARG A 50 19.68 -17.45 2.42
CA ARG A 50 20.85 -18.32 2.15
C ARG A 50 22.04 -17.57 1.57
N GLN A 51 21.82 -16.34 1.05
CA GLN A 51 22.80 -15.59 0.28
C GLN A 51 23.26 -14.31 0.98
N ALA A 52 22.57 -13.89 2.06
CA ALA A 52 22.84 -12.62 2.72
C ALA A 52 22.77 -12.73 4.24
N ASP A 53 23.59 -11.94 4.93
CA ASP A 53 23.58 -11.82 6.39
C ASP A 53 22.38 -11.03 6.91
N THR A 54 21.86 -10.14 6.10
CA THR A 54 20.67 -9.31 6.43
C THR A 54 19.68 -9.35 5.28
N VAL A 55 18.43 -9.64 5.59
CA VAL A 55 17.32 -9.70 4.63
C VAL A 55 16.22 -8.73 5.05
N LEU A 56 15.99 -7.72 4.22
CA LEU A 56 14.91 -6.74 4.40
C LEU A 56 13.84 -6.98 3.35
N VAL A 57 12.60 -7.07 3.79
CA VAL A 57 11.45 -7.16 2.89
C VAL A 57 10.82 -5.78 2.77
N SER A 58 10.85 -5.20 1.59
CA SER A 58 10.18 -3.93 1.27
C SER A 58 8.85 -4.19 0.59
N HIS A 59 7.79 -3.54 1.08
CA HIS A 59 6.44 -3.69 0.54
C HIS A 59 5.80 -2.33 0.29
N HIS A 60 5.42 -2.08 -0.95
CA HIS A 60 4.62 -0.92 -1.33
C HIS A 60 3.16 -1.33 -1.51
N GLY A 61 2.27 -0.75 -0.70
CA GLY A 61 0.85 -1.06 -0.76
C GLY A 61 0.00 -0.02 -0.05
N HIS A 62 -1.13 0.33 -0.65
CA HIS A 62 -2.07 1.34 -0.15
C HIS A 62 -3.26 0.74 0.61
N GLU A 63 -3.37 -0.58 0.64
CA GLU A 63 -4.51 -1.27 1.22
C GLU A 63 -4.66 -0.91 2.69
N MET A 64 -5.91 -0.68 3.08
CA MET A 64 -6.30 -0.29 4.42
C MET A 64 -7.47 -1.12 4.92
N ARG A 65 -7.71 -1.10 6.21
CA ARG A 65 -8.86 -1.75 6.82
C ARG A 65 -10.07 -0.81 6.78
N GLY A 66 -11.04 -1.15 5.93
CA GLY A 66 -12.18 -0.28 5.67
C GLY A 66 -11.74 1.02 5.01
N THR A 67 -12.06 2.17 5.61
CA THR A 67 -11.71 3.52 5.15
C THR A 67 -10.63 4.19 6.03
N ASP A 68 -10.10 3.48 7.01
CA ASP A 68 -9.13 4.02 7.96
C ASP A 68 -7.70 3.83 7.43
N LYS A 69 -7.11 4.90 6.92
CA LYS A 69 -5.73 4.90 6.39
C LYS A 69 -4.68 4.46 7.41
N GLN A 70 -4.91 4.68 8.71
CA GLN A 70 -3.95 4.33 9.76
C GLN A 70 -3.91 2.83 10.04
N LYS A 71 -4.94 2.08 9.62
CA LYS A 71 -5.03 0.64 9.82
C LYS A 71 -4.62 -0.12 8.57
N ALA A 72 -3.55 -0.89 8.67
CA ALA A 72 -3.16 -1.81 7.63
C ALA A 72 -4.27 -2.83 7.34
N ALA A 73 -4.40 -3.26 6.08
CA ALA A 73 -5.31 -4.33 5.71
C ALA A 73 -4.97 -5.62 6.47
N ALA A 74 -5.97 -6.48 6.73
CA ALA A 74 -5.79 -7.66 7.56
C ALA A 74 -4.70 -8.60 7.01
N PHE A 75 -4.64 -8.80 5.71
CA PHE A 75 -3.63 -9.67 5.08
C PHE A 75 -2.19 -9.23 5.34
N MET A 76 -1.95 -7.94 5.58
CA MET A 76 -0.61 -7.40 5.82
C MET A 76 0.05 -7.98 7.06
N HIS A 77 -0.74 -8.29 8.10
CA HIS A 77 -0.23 -8.91 9.32
C HIS A 77 0.29 -10.32 9.06
N ASP A 78 -0.51 -11.13 8.38
CA ASP A 78 -0.13 -12.51 8.05
C ASP A 78 1.06 -12.54 7.09
N TYR A 79 1.06 -11.67 6.08
CA TYR A 79 2.13 -11.54 5.09
C TYR A 79 3.45 -11.14 5.73
N ALA A 80 3.46 -10.06 6.52
CA ALA A 80 4.67 -9.56 7.16
C ALA A 80 5.27 -10.59 8.13
N ARG A 81 4.43 -11.21 8.97
CA ARG A 81 4.87 -12.27 9.88
C ARG A 81 5.42 -13.49 9.15
N ALA A 82 4.78 -13.90 8.05
CA ALA A 82 5.28 -15.00 7.23
C ALA A 82 6.65 -14.68 6.59
N CYS A 83 6.90 -13.42 6.20
CA CYS A 83 8.22 -12.99 5.75
C CYS A 83 9.29 -13.10 6.86
N ILE A 84 8.97 -12.67 8.08
CA ILE A 84 9.85 -12.83 9.24
C ILE A 84 10.11 -14.32 9.52
N ASP A 85 9.08 -15.15 9.49
CA ASP A 85 9.21 -16.61 9.69
C ASP A 85 10.07 -17.29 8.60
N ALA A 86 10.08 -16.72 7.41
CA ALA A 86 10.92 -17.20 6.31
C ALA A 86 12.38 -16.77 6.40
N GLY A 87 12.73 -15.87 7.35
CA GLY A 87 14.10 -15.44 7.61
C GLY A 87 14.39 -13.97 7.31
N ALA A 88 13.37 -13.14 7.09
CA ALA A 88 13.59 -11.70 7.01
C ALA A 88 13.96 -11.12 8.38
N ASP A 89 14.85 -10.13 8.39
CA ASP A 89 15.28 -9.42 9.60
C ASP A 89 14.42 -8.20 9.90
N ALA A 90 13.76 -7.64 8.88
CA ALA A 90 12.73 -6.63 9.05
C ALA A 90 11.75 -6.65 7.87
N PHE A 91 10.53 -6.16 8.14
CA PHE A 91 9.52 -5.87 7.11
C PHE A 91 9.26 -4.37 7.07
N LEU A 92 9.44 -3.75 5.90
CA LEU A 92 9.39 -2.32 5.66
C LEU A 92 8.22 -2.00 4.73
N GLY A 93 7.08 -1.62 5.33
CA GLY A 93 5.92 -1.16 4.59
C GLY A 93 6.00 0.31 4.22
N HIS A 94 5.49 0.66 3.04
CA HIS A 94 5.34 2.03 2.56
C HIS A 94 4.22 2.11 1.51
N GLY A 95 3.87 3.32 1.06
CA GLY A 95 2.81 3.58 0.08
C GLY A 95 1.66 4.46 0.60
N PRO A 96 1.13 4.27 1.82
CA PRO A 96 -0.01 5.05 2.31
C PRO A 96 0.27 6.53 2.56
N HIS A 97 1.55 6.95 2.51
CA HIS A 97 2.00 8.31 2.81
C HIS A 97 1.69 8.78 4.24
N ILE A 98 1.59 7.85 5.18
CA ILE A 98 1.40 8.10 6.61
C ILE A 98 2.13 7.04 7.42
N LEU A 99 2.43 7.34 8.67
CA LEU A 99 2.88 6.34 9.63
C LEU A 99 1.74 5.37 9.96
N ARG A 100 2.06 4.07 10.00
CA ARG A 100 1.20 3.02 10.54
C ARG A 100 1.89 2.35 11.74
N GLY A 101 1.17 1.48 12.40
CA GLY A 101 1.68 0.75 13.56
C GLY A 101 3.01 0.03 13.31
N ILE A 102 3.76 -0.16 14.38
CA ILE A 102 5.01 -0.94 14.41
C ILE A 102 4.75 -2.15 15.29
N GLU A 103 5.15 -3.31 14.80
CA GLU A 103 5.08 -4.56 15.53
C GLU A 103 6.47 -5.13 15.74
N ILE A 104 6.74 -5.69 16.91
CA ILE A 104 7.93 -6.53 17.14
C ILE A 104 7.46 -7.98 17.17
N TYR A 105 7.80 -8.73 16.13
CA TYR A 105 7.44 -10.12 15.98
C TYR A 105 8.66 -11.01 16.02
N LYS A 106 8.74 -11.92 16.99
CA LYS A 106 9.90 -12.79 17.23
C LYS A 106 11.22 -12.01 17.34
N GLY A 107 11.19 -10.84 17.98
CA GLY A 107 12.34 -9.96 18.14
C GLY A 107 12.72 -9.14 16.92
N LYS A 108 11.95 -9.20 15.83
CA LYS A 108 12.21 -8.48 14.57
C LYS A 108 11.13 -7.44 14.27
N PRO A 109 11.51 -6.27 13.75
CA PRO A 109 10.56 -5.19 13.50
C PRO A 109 9.76 -5.41 12.22
N ILE A 110 8.47 -5.10 12.32
CA ILE A 110 7.53 -4.97 11.22
C ILE A 110 6.99 -3.54 11.22
N PHE A 111 7.29 -2.79 10.18
CA PHE A 111 6.76 -1.45 9.96
C PHE A 111 5.65 -1.54 8.92
N TYR A 112 4.41 -1.28 9.31
CA TYR A 112 3.28 -1.36 8.38
C TYR A 112 3.19 -0.16 7.44
N SER A 113 3.80 0.95 7.77
CA SER A 113 4.20 2.06 6.89
C SER A 113 5.09 3.03 7.65
N LEU A 114 6.18 3.45 7.00
CA LEU A 114 7.16 4.38 7.55
C LEU A 114 6.82 5.85 7.29
N GLY A 115 5.73 6.14 6.55
CA GLY A 115 5.43 7.48 6.07
C GLY A 115 6.37 7.94 4.96
N ASP A 116 6.33 9.23 4.64
CA ASP A 116 7.20 9.86 3.66
C ASP A 116 8.33 10.61 4.37
N PHE A 117 9.56 10.20 4.16
CA PHE A 117 10.71 10.97 4.63
C PHE A 117 11.03 12.12 3.68
N PHE A 118 10.90 11.86 2.37
CA PHE A 118 10.97 12.85 1.31
C PHE A 118 9.80 12.66 0.35
N LEU A 119 9.11 13.76 0.05
CA LEU A 119 8.15 13.84 -1.04
C LEU A 119 8.39 15.15 -1.78
N GLN A 120 8.88 15.07 -3.02
CA GLN A 120 9.20 16.23 -3.82
C GLN A 120 8.51 16.15 -5.18
N ASN A 121 7.48 16.96 -5.37
CA ASN A 121 6.78 17.09 -6.66
C ASN A 121 7.46 18.09 -7.60
N ASP A 122 8.25 19.04 -7.06
CA ASP A 122 8.84 20.14 -7.83
C ASP A 122 9.88 19.67 -8.85
N SER A 123 10.44 18.47 -8.69
CA SER A 123 11.38 17.86 -9.63
C SER A 123 10.73 17.01 -10.73
N VAL A 124 9.41 16.89 -10.72
CA VAL A 124 8.67 16.13 -11.75
C VAL A 124 8.55 17.00 -13.00
N GLU A 125 9.17 16.57 -14.10
CA GLU A 125 9.21 17.33 -15.35
C GLU A 125 7.91 17.23 -16.15
N CYS A 126 7.24 16.07 -16.10
CA CYS A 126 5.98 15.84 -16.80
C CYS A 126 5.12 14.80 -16.09
N GLN A 127 3.85 14.79 -16.41
CA GLN A 127 2.88 13.76 -16.01
C GLN A 127 2.27 13.12 -17.27
N PRO A 128 1.69 11.90 -17.18
CA PRO A 128 1.00 11.33 -18.31
C PRO A 128 -0.25 12.14 -18.69
N PRO A 129 -0.69 12.12 -19.96
CA PRO A 129 -1.83 12.90 -20.43
C PRO A 129 -3.10 12.73 -19.59
N GLU A 130 -3.35 11.53 -19.09
CA GLU A 130 -4.51 11.20 -18.26
C GLU A 130 -4.51 11.96 -16.93
N PHE A 131 -3.33 12.36 -16.44
CA PHE A 131 -3.23 13.19 -15.25
C PHE A 131 -3.77 14.59 -15.51
N TYR A 132 -3.39 15.20 -16.65
CA TYR A 132 -3.89 16.52 -17.06
C TYR A 132 -5.39 16.48 -17.33
N GLU A 133 -5.86 15.50 -18.08
CA GLU A 133 -7.27 15.29 -18.38
C GLU A 133 -8.11 15.17 -17.10
N LYS A 134 -7.63 14.38 -16.13
CA LYS A 134 -8.30 14.17 -14.83
C LYS A 134 -8.55 15.48 -14.07
N TYR A 135 -7.65 16.43 -14.19
CA TYR A 135 -7.73 17.72 -13.50
C TYR A 135 -8.19 18.87 -14.41
N GLY A 136 -8.60 18.58 -15.65
CA GLY A 136 -9.12 19.56 -16.58
C GLY A 136 -8.09 20.58 -17.07
N VAL A 137 -6.82 20.18 -17.13
CA VAL A 137 -5.70 21.03 -17.58
C VAL A 137 -5.26 20.57 -18.98
N ASP A 138 -4.85 21.51 -19.82
CA ASP A 138 -4.30 21.21 -21.13
C ASP A 138 -3.04 20.33 -20.98
N SER A 139 -2.93 19.27 -21.78
CA SER A 139 -1.80 18.33 -21.73
C SER A 139 -0.46 18.95 -22.13
N PHE A 140 -0.46 20.12 -22.77
CA PHE A 140 0.72 20.90 -23.10
C PHE A 140 1.05 21.99 -22.07
N ALA A 141 0.20 22.17 -21.05
CA ALA A 141 0.48 23.10 -19.97
C ALA A 141 1.67 22.63 -19.12
N PRO A 142 2.37 23.56 -18.45
CA PRO A 142 3.39 23.21 -17.47
C PRO A 142 2.85 22.26 -16.39
N VAL A 143 3.66 21.31 -15.97
CA VAL A 143 3.25 20.34 -14.94
C VAL A 143 2.83 20.99 -13.63
N SER A 144 3.37 22.16 -13.33
CA SER A 144 2.99 22.97 -12.16
C SER A 144 1.51 23.37 -12.18
N GLU A 145 0.92 23.64 -13.35
CA GLU A 145 -0.51 23.94 -13.46
C GLU A 145 -1.36 22.71 -13.13
N ALA A 146 -0.93 21.54 -13.57
CA ALA A 146 -1.62 20.30 -13.26
C ALA A 146 -1.53 19.95 -11.75
N PHE A 147 -0.39 20.23 -11.11
CA PHE A 147 -0.26 20.10 -9.66
C PHE A 147 -1.07 21.15 -8.90
N ALA A 148 -1.08 22.39 -9.36
CA ALA A 148 -1.92 23.43 -8.77
C ALA A 148 -3.41 23.09 -8.87
N ALA A 149 -3.86 22.58 -10.02
CA ALA A 149 -5.24 22.10 -10.18
C ALA A 149 -5.55 20.90 -9.27
N ARG A 150 -4.62 19.94 -9.14
CA ARG A 150 -4.75 18.79 -8.22
C ARG A 150 -4.88 19.22 -6.76
N SER A 151 -4.08 20.20 -6.34
CA SER A 151 -4.03 20.67 -4.96
C SER A 151 -5.05 21.80 -4.69
N GLU A 152 -5.84 22.20 -5.70
CA GLU A 152 -6.73 23.38 -5.63
C GLU A 152 -5.96 24.60 -5.11
N ASN A 153 -4.81 24.87 -5.72
CA ASN A 153 -3.86 25.93 -5.33
C ASN A 153 -3.42 25.77 -3.86
N ASP A 154 -2.95 24.57 -3.51
CA ASP A 154 -2.42 24.20 -2.19
C ASP A 154 -3.43 24.29 -1.04
N THR A 155 -4.72 24.23 -1.36
CA THR A 155 -5.78 24.12 -0.36
C THR A 155 -6.16 22.67 -0.03
N LYS A 156 -5.64 21.69 -0.79
CA LYS A 156 -5.84 20.25 -0.60
C LYS A 156 -4.56 19.47 -0.88
N GLY A 157 -4.49 18.27 -0.35
CA GLY A 157 -3.42 17.31 -0.64
C GLY A 157 -2.59 16.91 0.55
N LEU A 158 -1.52 16.14 0.28
CA LEU A 158 -0.67 15.54 1.31
C LEU A 158 0.00 16.57 2.21
N MET A 159 0.34 17.76 1.68
CA MET A 159 1.01 18.82 2.44
C MET A 159 0.13 19.45 3.54
N LEU A 160 -1.18 19.23 3.50
CA LEU A 160 -2.14 19.69 4.51
C LEU A 160 -2.63 18.53 5.40
N ASP A 161 -2.32 17.30 5.04
CA ASP A 161 -2.64 16.13 5.87
C ASP A 161 -1.55 15.98 6.94
N ARG A 162 -1.90 16.33 8.19
CA ARG A 162 -0.98 16.21 9.33
C ARG A 162 -0.33 14.83 9.42
N LEU A 163 -1.08 13.77 9.15
CA LEU A 163 -0.56 12.41 9.22
C LEU A 163 0.49 12.13 8.13
N ALA A 164 0.39 12.79 6.97
CA ALA A 164 1.37 12.66 5.90
C ALA A 164 2.65 13.44 6.15
N LEU A 165 2.63 14.42 7.08
CA LEU A 165 3.82 15.19 7.49
C LEU A 165 4.61 14.50 8.61
N GLU A 166 4.15 13.36 9.10
CA GLU A 166 4.81 12.58 10.14
C GLU A 166 5.61 11.43 9.50
N SER A 167 6.88 11.31 9.85
CA SER A 167 7.77 10.25 9.39
C SER A 167 8.76 9.85 10.47
N VAL A 168 9.43 8.72 10.30
CA VAL A 168 10.43 8.21 11.25
C VAL A 168 11.67 7.73 10.52
N ILE A 169 12.84 7.96 11.12
CA ILE A 169 14.07 7.26 10.83
C ILE A 169 14.25 6.19 11.90
N VAL A 170 14.31 4.95 11.49
CA VAL A 170 14.38 3.82 12.42
C VAL A 170 15.79 3.30 12.51
N LYS A 171 16.27 3.12 13.74
CA LYS A 171 17.50 2.38 14.05
C LYS A 171 17.13 1.13 14.83
N PHE A 172 17.53 -0.02 14.36
CA PHE A 172 17.40 -1.31 15.06
C PHE A 172 18.66 -2.14 14.90
N ASN A 173 18.93 -3.01 15.84
CA ASN A 173 20.11 -3.89 15.87
C ASN A 173 19.69 -5.33 15.62
#